data_1f61f7d07b18668c3d7ad756c0ebe106
#
_entry.id   1f61f7d07b18668c3d7ad756c0ebe106
#
_cell.length_a   1.000
_cell.length_b   1.000
_cell.length_c   1.000
_cell.angle_alpha   90.00
_cell.angle_beta   90.00
_cell.angle_gamma   90.00
#
_symmetry.space_group_name_H-M   'P 1'
#
loop_
_entity.id
_entity.type
_entity.pdbx_description
1 polymer ?
#
loop_
_entity_poly.entity_id
_entity_poly.type
_entity_poly.pdbx_seq_one_letter_code
_entity_poly.pdbx_strand_id
1 'polypeptide(L)'
;MTGGKAVYARDIIEPGELIGVWSGRIIPAEALDELPEAIRRHTVQVEEGLYLASFSADEPPDFINHSCDPNAGLDGQIALVALHRIHPGEEVTIDYAMCDGSPYDEFECACGSAICRGRVTGEDWRNPELWERYAGHFSPYLERRIRALKRRRFRRKRSLVAAGTEAAGSTA
;
A
#
# COMPACT_ATOMS: atom_id res chain seq x y z
N MET A 1 4.09 -16.77 4.66
CA MET A 1 3.05 -17.44 3.84
C MET A 1 3.70 -18.64 3.21
N THR A 2 3.21 -19.82 3.47
CA THR A 2 3.76 -21.07 2.93
C THR A 2 2.80 -21.58 1.87
N GLY A 3 3.25 -21.63 0.62
CA GLY A 3 2.57 -22.35 -0.45
C GLY A 3 1.73 -21.54 -1.45
N GLY A 4 1.90 -20.21 -1.50
CA GLY A 4 1.28 -19.36 -2.53
C GLY A 4 2.10 -19.27 -3.83
N LYS A 5 1.48 -18.76 -4.89
CA LYS A 5 2.18 -18.32 -6.11
C LYS A 5 2.95 -17.04 -5.79
N ALA A 6 4.01 -16.76 -6.56
CA ALA A 6 4.80 -15.54 -6.49
C ALA A 6 5.26 -15.13 -7.89
N VAL A 7 5.60 -13.87 -8.06
CA VAL A 7 6.12 -13.31 -9.31
C VAL A 7 7.62 -13.09 -9.17
N TYR A 8 8.39 -13.58 -10.12
CA TYR A 8 9.83 -13.42 -10.15
C TYR A 8 10.26 -12.70 -11.43
N ALA A 9 11.23 -11.81 -11.30
CA ALA A 9 11.84 -11.15 -12.45
C ALA A 9 12.58 -12.19 -13.30
N ARG A 10 12.32 -12.21 -14.61
CA ARG A 10 13.04 -13.07 -15.55
C ARG A 10 14.30 -12.37 -16.09
N ASP A 11 14.19 -11.08 -16.31
CA ASP A 11 15.25 -10.21 -16.81
C ASP A 11 15.47 -9.06 -15.82
N ILE A 12 16.50 -8.24 -16.03
CA ILE A 12 16.70 -7.00 -15.23
C ILE A 12 15.52 -6.07 -15.48
N ILE A 13 14.95 -5.52 -14.41
CA ILE A 13 13.94 -4.46 -14.44
C ILE A 13 14.56 -3.21 -13.85
N GLU A 14 14.59 -2.12 -14.62
CA GLU A 14 15.20 -0.86 -14.19
C GLU A 14 14.24 -0.02 -13.34
N PRO A 15 14.76 0.87 -12.45
CA PRO A 15 13.91 1.76 -11.66
C PRO A 15 12.94 2.57 -12.52
N GLY A 16 11.65 2.59 -12.14
CA GLY A 16 10.57 3.24 -12.89
C GLY A 16 10.02 2.44 -14.06
N GLU A 17 10.60 1.29 -14.39
CA GLU A 17 10.09 0.42 -15.45
C GLU A 17 8.76 -0.23 -15.03
N LEU A 18 7.82 -0.30 -15.98
CA LEU A 18 6.52 -0.93 -15.78
C LEU A 18 6.67 -2.44 -15.65
N ILE A 19 6.23 -2.97 -14.52
CA ILE A 19 6.22 -4.40 -14.22
C ILE A 19 4.94 -5.06 -14.72
N GLY A 20 3.80 -4.39 -14.48
CA GLY A 20 2.50 -4.91 -14.86
C GLY A 20 1.37 -3.96 -14.49
N VAL A 21 0.17 -4.34 -14.85
CA VAL A 21 -1.05 -3.58 -14.54
C VAL A 21 -2.08 -4.55 -14.01
N TRP A 22 -2.65 -4.26 -12.84
CA TRP A 22 -3.79 -5.02 -12.34
C TRP A 22 -5.00 -4.84 -13.23
N SER A 23 -5.70 -5.90 -13.50
CA SER A 23 -6.90 -5.92 -14.32
C SER A 23 -8.08 -6.55 -13.59
N GLY A 24 -9.30 -6.26 -14.05
CA GLY A 24 -10.48 -6.84 -13.42
C GLY A 24 -11.72 -5.96 -13.51
N ARG A 25 -12.67 -6.25 -12.63
CA ARG A 25 -13.91 -5.46 -12.49
C ARG A 25 -13.90 -4.70 -11.18
N ILE A 26 -14.36 -3.46 -11.21
CA ILE A 26 -14.61 -2.67 -10.00
C ILE A 26 -15.89 -3.19 -9.35
N ILE A 27 -15.78 -3.50 -8.07
CA ILE A 27 -16.89 -3.93 -7.21
C ILE A 27 -16.95 -3.07 -5.95
N PRO A 28 -18.13 -2.85 -5.36
CA PRO A 28 -18.26 -2.17 -4.09
C PRO A 28 -17.86 -3.11 -2.93
N ALA A 29 -17.54 -2.52 -1.78
CA ALA A 29 -17.10 -3.25 -0.59
C ALA A 29 -18.11 -4.32 -0.13
N GLU A 30 -19.39 -4.03 -0.26
CA GLU A 30 -20.49 -4.93 0.14
C GLU A 30 -20.50 -6.25 -0.66
N ALA A 31 -19.89 -6.24 -1.85
CA ALA A 31 -19.79 -7.43 -2.69
C ALA A 31 -18.58 -8.32 -2.38
N LEU A 32 -17.65 -7.87 -1.54
CA LEU A 32 -16.42 -8.64 -1.22
C LEU A 32 -16.74 -10.00 -0.58
N ASP A 33 -17.68 -10.02 0.36
CA ASP A 33 -18.04 -11.23 1.10
C ASP A 33 -18.80 -12.26 0.26
N GLU A 34 -19.36 -11.81 -0.87
CA GLU A 34 -20.06 -12.67 -1.84
C GLU A 34 -19.09 -13.33 -2.83
N LEU A 35 -17.84 -12.86 -2.90
CA LEU A 35 -16.84 -13.42 -3.80
C LEU A 35 -16.32 -14.77 -3.31
N PRO A 36 -16.09 -15.72 -4.23
CA PRO A 36 -15.29 -16.90 -3.92
C PRO A 36 -13.93 -16.51 -3.32
N GLU A 37 -13.47 -17.24 -2.31
CA GLU A 37 -12.20 -16.95 -1.62
C GLU A 37 -11.01 -16.82 -2.60
N ALA A 38 -10.98 -17.65 -3.63
CA ALA A 38 -9.94 -17.61 -4.66
C ALA A 38 -9.89 -16.28 -5.44
N ILE A 39 -11.01 -15.57 -5.57
CA ILE A 39 -11.07 -14.24 -6.20
C ILE A 39 -10.81 -13.17 -5.15
N ARG A 40 -11.42 -13.29 -3.98
CA ARG A 40 -11.28 -12.30 -2.90
C ARG A 40 -9.81 -12.08 -2.50
N ARG A 41 -8.99 -13.12 -2.50
CA ARG A 41 -7.56 -13.03 -2.19
C ARG A 41 -6.73 -12.21 -3.19
N HIS A 42 -7.27 -11.95 -4.38
CA HIS A 42 -6.64 -11.19 -5.44
C HIS A 42 -7.38 -9.89 -5.73
N THR A 43 -8.13 -9.37 -4.75
CA THR A 43 -8.73 -8.05 -4.85
C THR A 43 -7.75 -7.00 -4.35
N VAL A 44 -7.80 -5.83 -4.98
CA VAL A 44 -6.99 -4.67 -4.60
C VAL A 44 -7.92 -3.48 -4.37
N GLN A 45 -7.76 -2.79 -3.25
CA GLN A 45 -8.53 -1.57 -3.02
C GLN A 45 -8.04 -0.44 -3.93
N VAL A 46 -8.94 0.10 -4.76
CA VAL A 46 -8.62 1.17 -5.71
C VAL A 46 -9.22 2.52 -5.33
N GLU A 47 -10.25 2.53 -4.47
CA GLU A 47 -10.89 3.74 -3.94
C GLU A 47 -11.56 3.41 -2.60
N GLU A 48 -12.00 4.42 -1.83
CA GLU A 48 -12.82 4.17 -0.64
C GLU A 48 -14.08 3.38 -1.00
N GLY A 49 -14.20 2.18 -0.41
CA GLY A 49 -15.32 1.27 -0.65
C GLY A 49 -15.37 0.64 -2.05
N LEU A 50 -14.32 0.77 -2.88
CA LEU A 50 -14.25 0.17 -4.21
C LEU A 50 -13.00 -0.69 -4.37
N TYR A 51 -13.18 -1.87 -4.91
CA TYR A 51 -12.15 -2.88 -5.10
C TYR A 51 -12.09 -3.35 -6.54
N LEU A 52 -10.88 -3.58 -7.03
CA LEU A 52 -10.63 -4.26 -8.30
C LEU A 52 -10.54 -5.75 -8.02
N ALA A 53 -11.48 -6.52 -8.57
CA ALA A 53 -11.51 -7.98 -8.46
C ALA A 53 -11.10 -8.60 -9.78
N SER A 54 -10.01 -9.37 -9.76
CA SER A 54 -9.58 -10.17 -10.92
C SER A 54 -10.40 -11.45 -11.00
N PHE A 55 -11.01 -11.68 -12.15
CA PHE A 55 -11.73 -12.91 -12.46
C PHE A 55 -10.94 -13.79 -13.45
N SER A 56 -9.72 -13.39 -13.78
CA SER A 56 -8.76 -14.20 -14.52
C SER A 56 -7.99 -15.10 -13.57
N ALA A 57 -7.78 -16.33 -13.95
CA ALA A 57 -7.19 -17.33 -13.04
C ALA A 57 -5.66 -17.21 -12.90
N ASP A 58 -4.97 -16.52 -13.80
CA ASP A 58 -3.52 -16.62 -13.96
C ASP A 58 -2.83 -15.33 -14.43
N GLU A 59 -3.36 -14.16 -14.08
CA GLU A 59 -2.69 -12.88 -14.36
C GLU A 59 -1.51 -12.68 -13.40
N PRO A 60 -0.26 -12.55 -13.89
CA PRO A 60 0.91 -12.45 -13.02
C PRO A 60 0.83 -11.35 -11.95
N PRO A 61 0.31 -10.14 -12.23
CA PRO A 61 0.22 -9.09 -11.20
C PRO A 61 -0.63 -9.45 -9.98
N ASP A 62 -1.59 -10.38 -10.13
CA ASP A 62 -2.45 -10.84 -9.03
C ASP A 62 -1.69 -11.67 -7.98
N PHE A 63 -0.49 -12.14 -8.30
CA PHE A 63 0.36 -12.96 -7.43
C PHE A 63 1.56 -12.21 -6.87
N ILE A 64 1.59 -10.88 -6.97
CA ILE A 64 2.63 -10.06 -6.35
C ILE A 64 2.36 -10.02 -4.85
N ASN A 65 3.29 -10.58 -4.09
CA ASN A 65 3.19 -10.71 -2.64
C ASN A 65 3.56 -9.42 -1.92
N HIS A 66 3.17 -9.38 -0.63
CA HIS A 66 3.58 -8.30 0.25
C HIS A 66 5.03 -8.46 0.74
N SER A 67 5.75 -7.34 0.81
CA SER A 67 6.95 -7.17 1.63
C SER A 67 6.92 -5.83 2.36
N CYS A 68 7.45 -5.78 3.59
CA CYS A 68 7.66 -4.51 4.30
C CYS A 68 8.87 -3.72 3.77
N ASP A 69 9.67 -4.35 2.88
CA ASP A 69 10.80 -3.76 2.16
C ASP A 69 10.69 -4.17 0.68
N PRO A 70 9.72 -3.60 -0.04
CA PRO A 70 9.37 -4.02 -1.39
C PRO A 70 10.33 -3.46 -2.43
N ASN A 71 10.40 -4.14 -3.59
CA ASN A 71 11.13 -3.66 -4.76
C ASN A 71 10.23 -3.06 -5.84
N ALA A 72 8.90 -3.12 -5.67
CA ALA A 72 7.92 -2.50 -6.56
C ALA A 72 6.97 -1.58 -5.78
N GLY A 73 6.35 -0.65 -6.50
CA GLY A 73 5.36 0.29 -5.97
C GLY A 73 4.32 0.65 -7.02
N LEU A 74 3.35 1.49 -6.65
CA LEU A 74 2.30 1.93 -7.56
C LEU A 74 2.76 3.14 -8.39
N ASP A 75 2.33 3.18 -9.64
CA ASP A 75 2.21 4.38 -10.46
C ASP A 75 0.73 4.59 -10.79
N GLY A 76 0.11 5.53 -10.09
CA GLY A 76 -1.34 5.70 -10.13
C GLY A 76 -2.08 4.62 -9.34
N GLN A 77 -3.18 4.09 -9.92
CA GLN A 77 -4.14 3.24 -9.20
C GLN A 77 -3.89 1.73 -9.36
N ILE A 78 -3.38 1.32 -10.52
CA ILE A 78 -3.32 -0.09 -10.92
C ILE A 78 -2.00 -0.48 -11.59
N ALA A 79 -1.14 0.47 -11.96
CA ALA A 79 0.14 0.18 -12.57
C ALA A 79 1.20 -0.08 -11.49
N LEU A 80 2.05 -1.06 -11.71
CA LEU A 80 3.14 -1.48 -10.84
C LEU A 80 4.47 -1.17 -11.52
N VAL A 81 5.33 -0.44 -10.84
CA VAL A 81 6.66 -0.05 -11.33
C VAL A 81 7.75 -0.48 -10.37
N ALA A 82 8.95 -0.70 -10.87
CA ALA A 82 10.10 -0.97 -10.02
C ALA A 82 10.53 0.28 -9.23
N LEU A 83 10.72 0.16 -7.93
CA LEU A 83 11.24 1.23 -7.07
C LEU A 83 12.76 1.36 -7.20
N HIS A 84 13.43 0.25 -7.41
CA HIS A 84 14.86 0.12 -7.65
C HIS A 84 15.11 -1.04 -8.61
N ARG A 85 16.35 -1.23 -9.05
CA ARG A 85 16.70 -2.32 -9.95
C ARG A 85 16.36 -3.67 -9.34
N ILE A 86 15.64 -4.51 -10.10
CA ILE A 86 15.30 -5.89 -9.73
C ILE A 86 16.10 -6.82 -10.63
N HIS A 87 16.77 -7.80 -10.03
CA HIS A 87 17.59 -8.75 -10.78
C HIS A 87 16.83 -10.03 -11.15
N PRO A 88 17.28 -10.74 -12.18
CA PRO A 88 16.70 -12.03 -12.55
C PRO A 88 16.68 -12.99 -11.34
N GLY A 89 15.53 -13.62 -11.11
CA GLY A 89 15.30 -14.53 -9.99
C GLY A 89 14.89 -13.86 -8.67
N GLU A 90 14.87 -12.52 -8.60
CA GLU A 90 14.30 -11.82 -7.43
C GLU A 90 12.77 -11.85 -7.49
N GLU A 91 12.14 -12.07 -6.33
CA GLU A 91 10.70 -11.97 -6.18
C GLU A 91 10.29 -10.49 -6.28
N VAL A 92 9.27 -10.21 -7.10
CA VAL A 92 8.63 -8.88 -7.16
C VAL A 92 7.66 -8.77 -6.01
N THR A 93 7.81 -7.74 -5.19
CA THR A 93 6.98 -7.52 -4.02
C THR A 93 6.52 -6.06 -3.91
N ILE A 94 5.34 -5.85 -3.31
CA ILE A 94 4.80 -4.52 -3.00
C ILE A 94 4.46 -4.42 -1.51
N ASP A 95 4.50 -3.23 -0.93
CA ASP A 95 3.91 -3.02 0.39
C ASP A 95 2.41 -2.71 0.23
N TYR A 96 1.55 -3.55 0.78
CA TYR A 96 0.09 -3.39 0.69
C TYR A 96 -0.40 -2.10 1.34
N ALA A 97 0.38 -1.48 2.22
CA ALA A 97 0.10 -0.13 2.71
C ALA A 97 0.01 0.93 1.59
N MET A 98 0.53 0.65 0.38
CA MET A 98 0.44 1.57 -0.76
C MET A 98 -0.94 1.56 -1.42
N CYS A 99 -1.71 0.48 -1.27
CA CYS A 99 -3.04 0.32 -1.89
C CYS A 99 -4.18 0.10 -0.89
N ASP A 100 -3.94 -0.61 0.23
CA ASP A 100 -5.01 -0.99 1.13
C ASP A 100 -5.20 0.00 2.28
N GLY A 101 -6.42 0.47 2.45
CA GLY A 101 -6.79 1.46 3.46
C GLY A 101 -8.03 1.07 4.28
N SER A 102 -8.36 -0.21 4.29
CA SER A 102 -9.46 -0.81 5.06
C SER A 102 -9.09 -2.22 5.56
N PRO A 103 -9.68 -2.69 6.67
CA PRO A 103 -9.30 -3.96 7.31
C PRO A 103 -10.00 -5.16 6.64
N TYR A 104 -9.74 -5.45 5.36
CA TYR A 104 -10.37 -6.58 4.66
C TYR A 104 -9.42 -7.75 4.41
N ASP A 105 -8.10 -7.53 4.42
CA ASP A 105 -7.06 -8.56 4.20
C ASP A 105 -5.88 -8.32 5.14
N GLU A 106 -6.10 -8.56 6.44
CA GLU A 106 -5.07 -8.40 7.47
C GLU A 106 -4.43 -9.75 7.80
N PHE A 107 -3.10 -9.77 7.94
CA PHE A 107 -2.37 -11.01 8.22
C PHE A 107 -1.07 -10.78 8.99
N GLU A 108 -0.57 -11.85 9.62
CA GLU A 108 0.76 -11.89 10.22
C GLU A 108 1.81 -11.97 9.12
N CYS A 109 2.71 -10.97 9.09
CA CYS A 109 3.75 -10.85 8.08
C CYS A 109 5.01 -11.60 8.46
N ALA A 110 5.50 -12.42 7.53
CA ALA A 110 6.76 -13.14 7.63
C ALA A 110 7.65 -12.89 6.40
N CYS A 111 7.71 -11.63 5.90
CA CYS A 111 8.48 -11.30 4.69
C CYS A 111 10.00 -11.41 4.85
N GLY A 112 10.51 -11.60 6.07
CA GLY A 112 11.94 -11.78 6.34
C GLY A 112 12.79 -10.49 6.29
N SER A 113 12.19 -9.34 5.94
CA SER A 113 12.88 -8.06 5.95
C SER A 113 13.31 -7.65 7.36
N ALA A 114 14.46 -6.98 7.49
CA ALA A 114 14.93 -6.40 8.76
C ALA A 114 13.97 -5.33 9.34
N ILE A 115 13.12 -4.77 8.49
CA ILE A 115 12.11 -3.75 8.85
C ILE A 115 10.68 -4.32 8.82
N CYS A 116 10.55 -5.65 8.92
CA CYS A 116 9.25 -6.30 8.94
C CYS A 116 8.41 -5.78 10.11
N ARG A 117 7.15 -5.37 9.79
CA ARG A 117 6.21 -4.86 10.78
C ARG A 117 5.56 -5.95 11.63
N GLY A 118 5.76 -7.23 11.28
CA GLY A 118 5.17 -8.39 11.96
C GLY A 118 3.69 -8.61 11.65
N ARG A 119 2.94 -7.57 11.38
CA ARG A 119 1.53 -7.62 10.97
C ARG A 119 1.26 -6.58 9.88
N VAL A 120 0.46 -6.95 8.90
CA VAL A 120 -0.07 -6.06 7.86
C VAL A 120 -1.53 -5.76 8.15
N THR A 121 -1.89 -4.49 8.11
CA THR A 121 -3.24 -4.01 8.43
C THR A 121 -3.71 -2.94 7.46
N GLY A 122 -5.03 -2.76 7.36
CA GLY A 122 -5.63 -1.67 6.60
C GLY A 122 -5.38 -0.26 7.17
N GLU A 123 -4.64 -0.14 8.27
CA GLU A 123 -4.26 1.13 8.90
C GLU A 123 -2.78 1.50 8.66
N ASP A 124 -1.97 0.61 8.07
CA ASP A 124 -0.53 0.80 7.86
C ASP A 124 -0.20 2.05 7.04
N TRP A 125 -1.05 2.41 6.07
CA TRP A 125 -0.93 3.64 5.28
C TRP A 125 -0.88 4.92 6.13
N ARG A 126 -1.25 4.88 7.42
CA ARG A 126 -1.20 6.02 8.35
C ARG A 126 0.17 6.24 8.98
N ASN A 127 1.09 5.30 8.79
CA ASN A 127 2.45 5.42 9.32
C ASN A 127 3.23 6.50 8.56
N PRO A 128 3.70 7.57 9.24
CA PRO A 128 4.45 8.65 8.60
C PRO A 128 5.76 8.21 7.95
N GLU A 129 6.41 7.16 8.47
CA GLU A 129 7.65 6.63 7.91
C GLU A 129 7.42 6.05 6.51
N LEU A 130 6.25 5.42 6.29
CA LEU A 130 5.89 4.90 4.97
C LEU A 130 5.58 6.04 3.99
N TRP A 131 5.04 7.19 4.48
CA TRP A 131 4.76 8.33 3.60
C TRP A 131 6.01 8.95 2.98
N GLU A 132 7.15 8.85 3.67
CA GLU A 132 8.45 9.34 3.18
C GLU A 132 9.09 8.28 2.30
N ARG A 133 9.06 7.02 2.74
CA ARG A 133 9.65 5.89 2.03
C ARG A 133 9.01 5.65 0.66
N TYR A 134 7.69 5.75 0.58
CA TYR A 134 6.91 5.45 -0.63
C TYR A 134 6.28 6.70 -1.24
N ALA A 135 6.94 7.85 -1.12
CA ALA A 135 6.44 9.12 -1.67
C ALA A 135 6.21 9.00 -3.18
N GLY A 136 4.98 9.25 -3.62
CA GLY A 136 4.58 9.14 -5.03
C GLY A 136 4.12 7.74 -5.46
N HIS A 137 4.17 6.74 -4.56
CA HIS A 137 3.81 5.36 -4.87
C HIS A 137 2.57 4.85 -4.10
N PHE A 138 1.87 5.72 -3.39
CA PHE A 138 0.56 5.39 -2.83
C PHE A 138 -0.53 5.53 -3.89
N SER A 139 -1.56 4.69 -3.79
CA SER A 139 -2.76 4.87 -4.61
C SER A 139 -3.36 6.27 -4.42
N PRO A 140 -3.96 6.88 -5.46
CA PRO A 140 -4.44 8.26 -5.41
C PRO A 140 -5.43 8.54 -4.28
N TYR A 141 -6.27 7.58 -3.89
CA TYR A 141 -7.19 7.77 -2.77
C TYR A 141 -6.46 7.82 -1.42
N LEU A 142 -5.44 6.97 -1.21
CA LEU A 142 -4.61 7.03 -0.01
C LEU A 142 -3.77 8.30 0.05
N GLU A 143 -3.22 8.76 -1.07
CA GLU A 143 -2.55 10.04 -1.12
C GLU A 143 -3.45 11.21 -0.69
N ARG A 144 -4.73 11.20 -1.10
CA ARG A 144 -5.70 12.22 -0.62
C ARG A 144 -5.90 12.15 0.89
N ARG A 145 -6.03 10.93 1.44
CA ARG A 145 -6.17 10.69 2.90
C ARG A 145 -4.92 11.10 3.65
N ILE A 146 -3.72 10.74 3.18
CA ILE A 146 -2.42 11.13 3.76
C ILE A 146 -2.28 12.65 3.78
N ARG A 147 -2.58 13.33 2.68
CA ARG A 147 -2.56 14.81 2.61
C ARG A 147 -3.51 15.44 3.61
N ALA A 148 -4.68 14.88 3.83
CA ALA A 148 -5.63 15.35 4.84
C ALA A 148 -5.08 15.17 6.27
N LEU A 149 -4.45 14.02 6.58
CA LEU A 149 -3.81 13.75 7.87
C LEU A 149 -2.63 14.70 8.13
N LYS A 150 -1.75 14.91 7.13
CA LYS A 150 -0.62 15.86 7.24
C LYS A 150 -1.14 17.27 7.58
N ARG A 151 -2.20 17.74 6.91
CA ARG A 151 -2.83 19.04 7.21
C ARG A 151 -3.40 19.13 8.62
N ARG A 152 -4.08 18.09 9.12
CA ARG A 152 -4.62 18.03 10.48
C ARG A 152 -3.52 18.09 11.53
N ARG A 153 -2.43 17.31 11.34
CA ARG A 153 -1.27 17.31 12.25
C ARG A 153 -0.60 18.69 12.30
N PHE A 154 -0.42 19.35 11.17
CA PHE A 154 0.16 20.69 11.08
C PHE A 154 -0.70 21.74 11.82
N ARG A 155 -2.02 21.73 11.60
CA ARG A 155 -2.95 22.63 12.30
C ARG A 155 -2.91 22.43 13.81
N ARG A 156 -2.93 21.19 14.28
CA ARG A 156 -2.85 20.86 15.71
C ARG A 156 -1.53 21.34 16.34
N LYS A 157 -0.41 21.14 15.63
CA LYS A 157 0.90 21.62 16.12
C LYS A 157 0.94 23.14 16.26
N ARG A 158 0.39 23.88 15.30
CA ARG A 158 0.29 25.35 15.36
C ARG A 158 -0.58 25.83 16.52
N SER A 159 -1.73 25.20 16.76
CA SER A 159 -2.62 25.55 17.89
C SER A 159 -1.95 25.32 19.23
N LEU A 160 -1.20 24.24 19.41
CA LEU A 160 -0.47 23.95 20.64
C LEU A 160 0.66 24.98 20.90
N VAL A 161 1.38 25.40 19.86
CA VAL A 161 2.41 26.43 19.96
C VAL A 161 1.78 27.79 20.34
N ALA A 162 0.66 28.17 19.72
CA ALA A 162 -0.04 29.41 20.04
C ALA A 162 -0.55 29.45 21.49
N ALA A 163 -1.14 28.34 21.98
CA ALA A 163 -1.60 28.23 23.35
C ALA A 163 -0.45 28.26 24.38
N GLY A 164 0.72 27.71 24.04
CA GLY A 164 1.90 27.75 24.91
C GLY A 164 2.54 29.13 25.04
N THR A 165 2.45 29.97 24.00
CA THR A 165 2.95 31.35 24.02
C THR A 165 2.05 32.27 24.85
N GLU A 166 0.74 32.07 24.89
CA GLU A 166 -0.18 32.83 25.70
C GLU A 166 -0.02 32.53 27.21
N ALA A 167 0.25 31.27 27.57
CA ALA A 167 0.48 30.88 28.97
C ALA A 167 1.80 31.41 29.53
N ALA A 168 2.81 31.65 28.72
CA ALA A 168 4.11 32.18 29.14
C ALA A 168 4.12 33.72 29.29
N GLY A 169 3.14 34.43 28.70
CA GLY A 169 3.02 35.89 28.75
C GLY A 169 2.18 36.44 29.92
N SER A 170 1.56 35.56 30.76
CA SER A 170 0.66 35.94 31.84
C SER A 170 1.31 35.92 33.23
N THR A 171 2.62 35.81 33.34
CA THR A 171 3.38 35.82 34.59
C THR A 171 4.40 36.97 34.60
N ALA A 172 3.94 38.20 34.43
CA ALA A 172 4.73 39.41 34.66
C ALA A 172 3.90 40.41 35.50
#